data_1d595007d8b0e9ed9f5ec806cd4c4a12
#
_entry.id   1d595007d8b0e9ed9f5ec806cd4c4a12
#
_cell.length_a   1.000
_cell.length_b   1.000
_cell.length_c   1.000
_cell.angle_alpha   90.00
_cell.angle_beta   90.00
_cell.angle_gamma   90.00
#
_symmetry.space_group_name_H-M   'P 1'
#
loop_
_entity.id
_entity.type
_entity.pdbx_description
1 polymer ?
#
loop_
_entity_poly.entity_id
_entity_poly.type
_entity_poly.pdbx_seq_one_letter_code
_entity_poly.pdbx_strand_id
1 'polypeptide(L)'
;MQIRLEQLGPAVIEPYLEMLAEPEGRRLTATTEDFNRTEIEQWLATRATASNRRDWAITNAETGEFLGEAVLNFFNDADNSINFRIALKSPELYNRGIGTQAVSMALEYAFDELMVKTVALEVLIDNPRAKRVYEKNGFQSRRFFKSKGHQYQRMTCTKINYVEARAMALMEQHLDVSRWAFGWDNAKRRAGLCNYTESRITISKYLVMAHSVDESLQVVLHEIAHALSGKKEGHGKKWLATAKSIGYRAERFTGTEIAREVAPWRGQCPVGHEHYRYRKPTRPLSCGVCSRSFTAANLITWMHV
;
A
#
# COMPACT_ATOMS: atom_id res chain seq x y z
N MET A 1 16.82 11.12 -6.91
CA MET A 1 16.29 12.17 -6.01
C MET A 1 15.25 11.55 -5.12
N GLN A 2 15.38 11.68 -3.81
CA GLN A 2 14.38 11.28 -2.84
C GLN A 2 13.43 12.44 -2.55
N ILE A 3 12.18 12.14 -2.26
CA ILE A 3 11.15 13.13 -1.96
C ILE A 3 10.55 12.91 -0.57
N ARG A 4 9.83 13.93 -0.08
CA ARG A 4 8.92 13.85 1.08
C ARG A 4 7.54 14.35 0.68
N LEU A 5 6.53 13.89 1.40
CA LEU A 5 5.19 14.48 1.40
C LEU A 5 5.03 15.26 2.69
N GLU A 6 4.99 16.58 2.58
CA GLU A 6 4.83 17.50 3.70
C GLU A 6 3.46 18.17 3.63
N GLN A 7 2.93 18.59 4.78
CA GLN A 7 1.63 19.26 4.80
C GLN A 7 1.66 20.49 3.87
N LEU A 8 0.73 20.54 2.91
CA LEU A 8 0.58 21.70 2.03
C LEU A 8 0.07 22.90 2.84
N GLY A 9 0.69 24.06 2.66
CA GLY A 9 0.34 25.28 3.38
C GLY A 9 0.93 26.54 2.76
N PRO A 10 0.76 27.72 3.41
CA PRO A 10 1.14 29.03 2.85
C PRO A 10 2.63 29.19 2.51
N ALA A 11 3.50 28.42 3.14
CA ALA A 11 4.96 28.53 2.93
C ALA A 11 5.40 28.30 1.48
N VAL A 12 4.57 27.60 0.68
CA VAL A 12 4.89 27.26 -0.72
C VAL A 12 4.12 28.13 -1.73
N ILE A 13 3.56 29.27 -1.32
CA ILE A 13 2.68 30.08 -2.18
C ILE A 13 3.30 30.44 -3.53
N GLU A 14 4.55 30.93 -3.55
CA GLU A 14 5.20 31.34 -4.80
C GLU A 14 5.37 30.17 -5.78
N PRO A 15 6.07 29.08 -5.42
CA PRO A 15 6.22 27.96 -6.34
C PRO A 15 4.90 27.24 -6.64
N TYR A 16 3.88 27.36 -5.78
CA TYR A 16 2.54 26.83 -6.04
C TYR A 16 1.82 27.62 -7.13
N LEU A 17 1.90 28.95 -7.10
CA LEU A 17 1.34 29.81 -8.18
C LEU A 17 2.05 29.56 -9.52
N GLU A 18 3.39 29.39 -9.52
CA GLU A 18 4.13 28.99 -10.71
C GLU A 18 3.63 27.66 -11.29
N MET A 19 3.38 26.66 -10.43
CA MET A 19 2.82 25.37 -10.83
C MET A 19 1.43 25.52 -11.46
N LEU A 20 0.54 26.32 -10.87
CA LEU A 20 -0.80 26.56 -11.37
C LEU A 20 -0.82 27.32 -12.72
N ALA A 21 0.20 28.11 -12.99
CA ALA A 21 0.36 28.85 -14.24
C ALA A 21 1.03 28.02 -15.36
N GLU A 22 1.64 26.86 -15.01
CA GLU A 22 2.43 26.06 -15.97
C GLU A 22 1.52 25.46 -17.06
N PRO A 23 1.77 25.78 -18.35
CA PRO A 23 0.84 25.45 -19.45
C PRO A 23 0.64 23.94 -19.66
N GLU A 24 1.69 23.15 -19.59
CA GLU A 24 1.60 21.69 -19.80
C GLU A 24 0.88 21.01 -18.63
N GLY A 25 1.10 21.47 -17.38
CA GLY A 25 0.38 21.02 -16.21
C GLY A 25 -1.13 21.30 -16.33
N ARG A 26 -1.50 22.51 -16.73
CA ARG A 26 -2.88 22.90 -17.01
C ARG A 26 -3.52 22.03 -18.09
N ARG A 27 -2.81 21.80 -19.18
CA ARG A 27 -3.26 20.92 -20.27
C ARG A 27 -3.51 19.49 -19.77
N LEU A 28 -2.56 18.93 -19.00
CA LEU A 28 -2.62 17.55 -18.51
C LEU A 28 -3.63 17.31 -17.38
N THR A 29 -4.07 18.38 -16.71
CA THR A 29 -5.12 18.35 -15.68
C THR A 29 -6.46 18.86 -16.21
N ALA A 30 -6.54 19.28 -17.47
CA ALA A 30 -7.67 19.95 -18.09
C ALA A 30 -8.17 21.16 -17.27
N THR A 31 -7.24 21.89 -16.67
CA THR A 31 -7.50 23.09 -15.86
C THR A 31 -7.70 24.29 -16.77
N THR A 32 -8.88 24.89 -16.74
CA THR A 32 -9.27 26.07 -17.53
C THR A 32 -9.44 27.31 -16.69
N GLU A 33 -9.60 27.15 -15.39
CA GLU A 33 -9.83 28.23 -14.43
C GLU A 33 -8.57 29.11 -14.27
N ASP A 34 -8.77 30.42 -14.14
CA ASP A 34 -7.74 31.33 -13.70
C ASP A 34 -7.72 31.40 -12.16
N PHE A 35 -6.52 31.51 -11.61
CA PHE A 35 -6.32 31.50 -10.17
C PHE A 35 -5.94 32.88 -9.65
N ASN A 36 -6.67 33.36 -8.66
CA ASN A 36 -6.36 34.59 -7.96
C ASN A 36 -5.42 34.29 -6.78
N ARG A 37 -4.34 35.08 -6.65
CA ARG A 37 -3.35 34.92 -5.58
C ARG A 37 -3.97 34.89 -4.19
N THR A 38 -4.84 35.87 -3.88
CA THR A 38 -5.48 35.97 -2.56
C THR A 38 -6.35 34.76 -2.24
N GLU A 39 -7.07 34.24 -3.23
CA GLU A 39 -7.89 33.04 -3.08
C GLU A 39 -7.01 31.80 -2.79
N ILE A 40 -5.90 31.67 -3.50
CA ILE A 40 -4.93 30.56 -3.27
C ILE A 40 -4.28 30.67 -1.90
N GLU A 41 -3.89 31.87 -1.45
CA GLU A 41 -3.33 32.08 -0.10
C GLU A 41 -4.32 31.66 0.99
N GLN A 42 -5.59 32.09 0.88
CA GLN A 42 -6.65 31.70 1.80
C GLN A 42 -6.91 30.19 1.75
N TRP A 43 -6.94 29.61 0.55
CA TRP A 43 -7.11 28.19 0.37
C TRP A 43 -5.96 27.38 1.01
N LEU A 44 -4.70 27.75 0.79
CA LEU A 44 -3.54 27.11 1.40
C LEU A 44 -3.57 27.20 2.93
N ALA A 45 -4.01 28.32 3.50
CA ALA A 45 -4.12 28.51 4.96
C ALA A 45 -5.10 27.51 5.61
N THR A 46 -6.07 26.98 4.86
CA THR A 46 -7.06 26.02 5.38
C THR A 46 -6.65 24.55 5.20
N ARG A 47 -5.55 24.26 4.49
CA ARG A 47 -5.22 22.84 4.15
C ARG A 47 -4.83 22.01 5.36
N ALA A 48 -4.15 22.61 6.31
CA ALA A 48 -3.71 21.90 7.54
C ALA A 48 -4.88 21.45 8.43
N THR A 49 -6.02 22.14 8.37
CA THR A 49 -7.19 21.89 9.23
C THR A 49 -8.32 21.12 8.53
N ALA A 50 -8.21 20.87 7.23
CA ALA A 50 -9.21 20.15 6.47
C ALA A 50 -9.24 18.65 6.86
N SER A 51 -10.35 18.18 7.44
CA SER A 51 -10.50 16.82 7.94
C SER A 51 -10.87 15.79 6.86
N ASN A 52 -11.52 16.23 5.79
CA ASN A 52 -12.07 15.37 4.74
C ASN A 52 -11.13 15.17 3.53
N ARG A 53 -9.88 15.61 3.67
CA ARG A 53 -8.86 15.52 2.62
C ARG A 53 -7.45 15.54 3.22
N ARG A 54 -6.48 15.15 2.40
CA ARG A 54 -5.05 15.32 2.68
C ARG A 54 -4.40 15.96 1.48
N ASP A 55 -3.77 17.11 1.71
CA ASP A 55 -3.04 17.86 0.69
C ASP A 55 -1.58 17.92 1.09
N TRP A 56 -0.72 17.43 0.23
CA TRP A 56 0.73 17.43 0.47
C TRP A 56 1.46 18.26 -0.57
N ALA A 57 2.44 19.01 -0.11
CA ALA A 57 3.55 19.46 -0.93
C ALA A 57 4.49 18.27 -1.15
N ILE A 58 4.83 18.00 -2.40
CA ILE A 58 5.92 17.10 -2.77
C ILE A 58 7.20 17.94 -2.69
N THR A 59 8.12 17.58 -1.81
CA THR A 59 9.39 18.31 -1.63
C THR A 59 10.60 17.42 -1.87
N ASN A 60 11.69 18.01 -2.31
CA ASN A 60 12.98 17.33 -2.35
C ASN A 60 13.43 17.06 -0.91
N ALA A 61 13.77 15.81 -0.60
CA ALA A 61 14.11 15.39 0.76
C ALA A 61 15.39 16.02 1.31
N GLU A 62 16.30 16.50 0.44
CA GLU A 62 17.58 17.09 0.80
C GLU A 62 17.51 18.62 0.88
N THR A 63 16.86 19.26 -0.11
CA THR A 63 16.86 20.73 -0.26
C THR A 63 15.60 21.39 0.28
N GLY A 64 14.51 20.64 0.48
CA GLY A 64 13.19 21.19 0.80
C GLY A 64 12.48 21.88 -0.36
N GLU A 65 13.06 21.86 -1.58
CA GLU A 65 12.46 22.49 -2.76
C GLU A 65 11.08 21.89 -3.06
N PHE A 66 10.09 22.76 -3.35
CA PHE A 66 8.77 22.38 -3.79
C PHE A 66 8.80 21.82 -5.21
N LEU A 67 8.29 20.59 -5.38
CA LEU A 67 8.28 19.85 -6.64
C LEU A 67 6.87 19.64 -7.20
N GLY A 68 5.82 19.87 -6.41
CA GLY A 68 4.45 19.64 -6.82
C GLY A 68 3.51 19.37 -5.66
N GLU A 69 2.31 18.90 -5.99
CA GLU A 69 1.29 18.50 -5.00
C GLU A 69 0.83 17.06 -5.18
N ALA A 70 0.42 16.43 -4.09
CA ALA A 70 -0.34 15.17 -4.07
C ALA A 70 -1.55 15.33 -3.15
N VAL A 71 -2.72 14.85 -3.58
CA VAL A 71 -3.97 15.11 -2.86
C VAL A 71 -4.80 13.83 -2.78
N LEU A 72 -5.30 13.54 -1.57
CA LEU A 72 -6.40 12.61 -1.34
C LEU A 72 -7.64 13.42 -0.93
N ASN A 73 -8.74 13.27 -1.66
CA ASN A 73 -9.98 14.00 -1.41
C ASN A 73 -11.22 13.18 -1.81
N PHE A 74 -12.40 13.73 -1.61
CA PHE A 74 -13.67 13.09 -1.95
C PHE A 74 -13.80 11.67 -1.37
N PHE A 75 -13.59 11.56 -0.05
CA PHE A 75 -13.85 10.32 0.65
C PHE A 75 -15.33 9.93 0.51
N ASN A 76 -15.58 8.67 0.13
CA ASN A 76 -16.92 8.12 -0.06
C ASN A 76 -17.14 6.97 0.94
N ASP A 77 -17.98 7.22 1.94
CA ASP A 77 -18.30 6.23 2.99
C ASP A 77 -19.03 5.00 2.44
N ALA A 78 -19.81 5.16 1.36
CA ALA A 78 -20.65 4.07 0.83
C ALA A 78 -19.85 2.88 0.32
N ASP A 79 -18.69 3.13 -0.29
CA ASP A 79 -17.79 2.10 -0.81
C ASP A 79 -16.39 2.12 -0.18
N ASN A 80 -16.18 2.98 0.83
CA ASN A 80 -14.92 3.22 1.49
C ASN A 80 -13.79 3.50 0.49
N SER A 81 -14.02 4.48 -0.39
CA SER A 81 -13.06 4.91 -1.39
C SER A 81 -12.66 6.37 -1.23
N ILE A 82 -11.48 6.71 -1.76
CA ILE A 82 -10.98 8.09 -1.81
C ILE A 82 -10.43 8.38 -3.19
N ASN A 83 -10.53 9.63 -3.63
CA ASN A 83 -9.95 10.07 -4.90
C ASN A 83 -8.54 10.59 -4.70
N PHE A 84 -7.65 10.30 -5.64
CA PHE A 84 -6.26 10.76 -5.68
C PHE A 84 -6.02 11.64 -6.90
N ARG A 85 -5.20 12.67 -6.72
CA ARG A 85 -4.64 13.46 -7.81
C ARG A 85 -3.22 13.92 -7.47
N ILE A 86 -2.45 14.23 -8.52
CA ILE A 86 -1.06 14.68 -8.42
C ILE A 86 -0.77 15.66 -9.56
N ALA A 87 0.00 16.71 -9.26
CA ALA A 87 0.60 17.59 -10.24
C ALA A 87 2.05 17.87 -9.85
N LEU A 88 2.96 17.84 -10.81
CA LEU A 88 4.33 18.30 -10.61
C LEU A 88 4.46 19.75 -11.08
N LYS A 89 5.36 20.49 -10.42
CA LYS A 89 5.56 21.93 -10.63
C LYS A 89 5.85 22.28 -12.10
N SER A 90 6.65 21.47 -12.77
CA SER A 90 7.06 21.74 -14.15
C SER A 90 7.45 20.49 -14.93
N PRO A 91 7.47 20.54 -16.29
CA PRO A 91 7.86 19.41 -17.13
C PRO A 91 9.29 18.89 -16.90
N GLU A 92 10.22 19.72 -16.44
CA GLU A 92 11.61 19.34 -16.15
C GLU A 92 11.70 18.31 -15.02
N LEU A 93 10.67 18.21 -14.20
CA LEU A 93 10.55 17.24 -13.09
C LEU A 93 10.03 15.87 -13.56
N TYR A 94 9.56 15.78 -14.80
CA TYR A 94 9.02 14.56 -15.36
C TYR A 94 10.10 13.49 -15.60
N ASN A 95 9.70 12.22 -15.56
CA ASN A 95 10.56 11.06 -15.78
C ASN A 95 11.73 10.89 -14.79
N ARG A 96 11.72 11.61 -13.66
CA ARG A 96 12.72 11.51 -12.57
C ARG A 96 12.28 10.58 -11.42
N GLY A 97 11.18 9.86 -11.59
CA GLY A 97 10.64 8.96 -10.55
C GLY A 97 9.86 9.66 -9.44
N ILE A 98 9.77 10.99 -9.42
CA ILE A 98 9.09 11.80 -8.41
C ILE A 98 7.62 11.39 -8.29
N GLY A 99 6.87 11.37 -9.41
CA GLY A 99 5.47 10.98 -9.42
C GLY A 99 5.24 9.55 -8.91
N THR A 100 6.13 8.61 -9.27
CA THR A 100 6.02 7.21 -8.80
C THR A 100 6.19 7.13 -7.28
N GLN A 101 7.18 7.84 -6.70
CA GLN A 101 7.39 7.88 -5.26
C GLN A 101 6.21 8.55 -4.54
N ALA A 102 5.72 9.69 -5.04
CA ALA A 102 4.61 10.42 -4.43
C ALA A 102 3.31 9.60 -4.44
N VAL A 103 2.99 8.91 -5.54
CA VAL A 103 1.85 7.98 -5.62
C VAL A 103 2.00 6.84 -4.62
N SER A 104 3.20 6.24 -4.52
CA SER A 104 3.50 5.18 -3.55
C SER A 104 3.22 5.61 -2.11
N MET A 105 3.78 6.75 -1.70
CA MET A 105 3.60 7.30 -0.34
C MET A 105 2.13 7.64 -0.04
N ALA A 106 1.41 8.22 -1.00
CA ALA A 106 0.00 8.54 -0.84
C ALA A 106 -0.88 7.27 -0.72
N LEU A 107 -0.56 6.20 -1.45
CA LEU A 107 -1.25 4.91 -1.35
C LEU A 107 -1.00 4.22 0.00
N GLU A 108 0.24 4.24 0.49
CA GLU A 108 0.58 3.72 1.82
C GLU A 108 -0.24 4.45 2.90
N TYR A 109 -0.27 5.78 2.86
CA TYR A 109 -1.09 6.57 3.78
C TYR A 109 -2.59 6.23 3.66
N ALA A 110 -3.11 6.12 2.45
CA ALA A 110 -4.51 5.80 2.21
C ALA A 110 -4.91 4.42 2.76
N PHE A 111 -4.05 3.41 2.58
CA PHE A 111 -4.36 2.05 3.01
C PHE A 111 -4.06 1.79 4.49
N ASP A 112 -3.04 2.43 5.06
CA ASP A 112 -2.57 2.13 6.41
C ASP A 112 -3.07 3.12 7.46
N GLU A 113 -3.24 4.42 7.11
CA GLU A 113 -3.73 5.43 8.04
C GLU A 113 -5.23 5.71 7.87
N LEU A 114 -5.71 5.85 6.62
CA LEU A 114 -7.13 6.09 6.37
C LEU A 114 -7.95 4.81 6.26
N MET A 115 -7.29 3.65 6.16
CA MET A 115 -7.94 2.32 6.07
C MET A 115 -8.97 2.22 4.95
N VAL A 116 -8.76 2.92 3.84
CA VAL A 116 -9.69 2.86 2.69
C VAL A 116 -9.54 1.53 1.94
N LYS A 117 -10.63 1.08 1.34
CA LYS A 117 -10.63 -0.13 0.48
C LYS A 117 -10.09 0.15 -0.91
N THR A 118 -10.33 1.37 -1.42
CA THR A 118 -10.02 1.71 -2.81
C THR A 118 -9.57 3.16 -2.93
N VAL A 119 -8.48 3.36 -3.65
CA VAL A 119 -8.07 4.67 -4.15
C VAL A 119 -8.44 4.75 -5.63
N ALA A 120 -9.13 5.81 -6.03
CA ALA A 120 -9.55 6.05 -7.40
C ALA A 120 -8.88 7.30 -7.96
N LEU A 121 -8.72 7.36 -9.28
CA LEU A 121 -8.28 8.56 -9.97
C LEU A 121 -8.88 8.61 -11.40
N GLU A 122 -8.78 9.78 -12.00
CA GLU A 122 -9.12 10.00 -13.39
C GLU A 122 -7.92 10.61 -14.10
N VAL A 123 -7.58 10.07 -15.25
CA VAL A 123 -6.44 10.51 -16.06
C VAL A 123 -6.88 10.76 -17.49
N LEU A 124 -6.38 11.82 -18.11
CA LEU A 124 -6.60 12.09 -19.53
C LEU A 124 -5.98 10.96 -20.37
N ILE A 125 -6.68 10.55 -21.43
CA ILE A 125 -6.22 9.47 -22.31
C ILE A 125 -4.89 9.87 -23.01
N ASP A 126 -4.71 11.14 -23.30
CA ASP A 126 -3.51 11.71 -23.91
C ASP A 126 -2.38 12.00 -22.91
N ASN A 127 -2.49 11.48 -21.66
CA ASN A 127 -1.42 11.49 -20.67
C ASN A 127 -0.88 10.06 -20.37
N PRO A 128 -0.26 9.37 -21.35
CA PRO A 128 0.24 8.01 -21.16
C PRO A 128 1.37 7.92 -20.15
N ARG A 129 2.07 9.04 -19.87
CA ARG A 129 3.11 9.11 -18.84
C ARG A 129 2.52 8.93 -17.45
N ALA A 130 1.48 9.70 -17.09
CA ALA A 130 0.81 9.56 -15.81
C ALA A 130 0.17 8.16 -15.66
N LYS A 131 -0.47 7.66 -16.72
CA LYS A 131 -1.02 6.31 -16.75
C LYS A 131 0.03 5.26 -16.38
N ARG A 132 1.23 5.29 -16.97
CA ARG A 132 2.32 4.37 -16.62
C ARG A 132 2.77 4.48 -15.16
N VAL A 133 2.78 5.70 -14.59
CA VAL A 133 3.08 5.88 -13.17
C VAL A 133 2.03 5.19 -12.29
N TYR A 134 0.77 5.33 -12.64
CA TYR A 134 -0.33 4.70 -11.90
C TYR A 134 -0.31 3.17 -12.02
N GLU A 135 -0.12 2.64 -13.23
CA GLU A 135 0.01 1.19 -13.47
C GLU A 135 1.18 0.57 -12.67
N LYS A 136 2.34 1.23 -12.62
CA LYS A 136 3.48 0.82 -11.80
C LYS A 136 3.17 0.78 -10.29
N ASN A 137 2.18 1.52 -9.84
CA ASN A 137 1.70 1.53 -8.46
C ASN A 137 0.45 0.67 -8.27
N GLY A 138 0.09 -0.20 -9.20
CA GLY A 138 -0.98 -1.16 -9.07
C GLY A 138 -2.38 -0.63 -9.42
N PHE A 139 -2.50 0.58 -9.96
CA PHE A 139 -3.78 1.04 -10.49
C PHE A 139 -4.20 0.24 -11.72
N GLN A 140 -5.47 -0.14 -11.74
CA GLN A 140 -6.08 -0.88 -12.82
C GLN A 140 -7.12 -0.01 -13.55
N SER A 141 -7.14 -0.08 -14.88
CA SER A 141 -8.12 0.58 -15.72
C SER A 141 -9.53 0.04 -15.45
N ARG A 142 -10.53 0.93 -15.37
CA ARG A 142 -11.92 0.58 -15.13
C ARG A 142 -12.82 0.95 -16.30
N ARG A 143 -12.97 2.24 -16.57
CA ARG A 143 -13.84 2.74 -17.63
C ARG A 143 -13.25 3.97 -18.29
N PHE A 144 -13.68 4.20 -19.53
CA PHE A 144 -13.46 5.44 -20.27
C PHE A 144 -14.73 6.28 -20.26
N PHE A 145 -14.58 7.59 -20.22
CA PHE A 145 -15.71 8.51 -20.29
C PHE A 145 -15.28 9.87 -20.84
N LYS A 146 -16.26 10.68 -21.28
CA LYS A 146 -16.04 12.05 -21.73
C LYS A 146 -16.59 13.02 -20.70
N SER A 147 -15.84 14.07 -20.41
CA SER A 147 -16.26 15.17 -19.54
C SER A 147 -15.62 16.47 -20.04
N LYS A 148 -16.38 17.56 -20.07
CA LYS A 148 -15.91 18.90 -20.50
C LYS A 148 -15.09 18.89 -21.81
N GLY A 149 -15.47 18.07 -22.78
CA GLY A 149 -14.78 17.96 -24.08
C GLY A 149 -13.54 17.05 -24.10
N HIS A 150 -13.07 16.56 -22.94
CA HIS A 150 -11.91 15.69 -22.84
C HIS A 150 -12.31 14.23 -22.63
N GLN A 151 -11.40 13.32 -22.99
CA GLN A 151 -11.56 11.88 -22.73
C GLN A 151 -10.71 11.46 -21.55
N TYR A 152 -11.34 10.78 -20.60
CA TYR A 152 -10.70 10.31 -19.37
C TYR A 152 -10.76 8.81 -19.27
N GLN A 153 -9.77 8.26 -18.55
CA GLN A 153 -9.77 6.91 -18.05
C GLN A 153 -9.86 6.95 -16.52
N ARG A 154 -10.88 6.30 -15.95
CA ARG A 154 -10.94 6.04 -14.51
C ARG A 154 -10.09 4.84 -14.19
N MET A 155 -9.25 4.96 -13.18
CA MET A 155 -8.42 3.87 -12.66
C MET A 155 -8.64 3.72 -11.15
N THR A 156 -8.48 2.49 -10.64
CA THR A 156 -8.60 2.21 -9.21
C THR A 156 -7.47 1.31 -8.74
N CYS A 157 -7.07 1.50 -7.48
CA CYS A 157 -6.10 0.66 -6.80
C CYS A 157 -6.68 0.19 -5.46
N THR A 158 -6.55 -1.10 -5.16
CA THR A 158 -6.81 -1.67 -3.84
C THR A 158 -5.47 -1.98 -3.16
N LYS A 159 -5.48 -2.18 -1.84
CA LYS A 159 -4.27 -2.58 -1.10
C LYS A 159 -3.62 -3.84 -1.71
N ILE A 160 -4.42 -4.81 -2.14
CA ILE A 160 -3.96 -6.02 -2.82
C ILE A 160 -3.20 -5.69 -4.12
N ASN A 161 -3.78 -4.83 -4.97
CA ASN A 161 -3.14 -4.44 -6.23
C ASN A 161 -1.83 -3.68 -6.00
N TYR A 162 -1.81 -2.80 -4.99
CA TYR A 162 -0.62 -2.03 -4.65
C TYR A 162 0.50 -2.95 -4.14
N VAL A 163 0.20 -3.82 -3.18
CA VAL A 163 1.20 -4.77 -2.64
C VAL A 163 1.71 -5.71 -3.73
N GLU A 164 0.85 -6.18 -4.65
CA GLU A 164 1.28 -6.98 -5.81
C GLU A 164 2.29 -6.23 -6.68
N ALA A 165 1.98 -4.99 -7.06
CA ALA A 165 2.87 -4.18 -7.87
C ALA A 165 4.23 -3.93 -7.17
N ARG A 166 4.21 -3.68 -5.86
CA ARG A 166 5.43 -3.50 -5.06
C ARG A 166 6.22 -4.80 -4.92
N ALA A 167 5.54 -5.92 -4.70
CA ALA A 167 6.17 -7.25 -4.63
C ALA A 167 6.87 -7.61 -5.95
N MET A 168 6.20 -7.38 -7.08
CA MET A 168 6.81 -7.60 -8.41
C MET A 168 8.03 -6.71 -8.62
N ALA A 169 7.97 -5.44 -8.26
CA ALA A 169 9.12 -4.53 -8.36
C ALA A 169 10.31 -4.98 -7.48
N LEU A 170 10.07 -5.48 -6.27
CA LEU A 170 11.11 -6.06 -5.41
C LEU A 170 11.69 -7.35 -6.02
N MET A 171 10.86 -8.18 -6.62
CA MET A 171 11.33 -9.37 -7.31
C MET A 171 12.18 -9.02 -8.55
N GLU A 172 11.76 -8.05 -9.35
CA GLU A 172 12.56 -7.56 -10.50
C GLU A 172 13.91 -7.00 -10.06
N GLN A 173 14.00 -6.38 -8.90
CA GLN A 173 15.25 -5.84 -8.35
C GLN A 173 16.21 -6.92 -7.89
N HIS A 174 15.73 -8.07 -7.39
CA HIS A 174 16.54 -9.04 -6.66
C HIS A 174 16.59 -10.43 -7.29
N LEU A 175 15.63 -10.78 -8.15
CA LEU A 175 15.50 -12.09 -8.76
C LEU A 175 15.45 -12.03 -10.29
N ASP A 176 15.76 -13.13 -10.92
CA ASP A 176 15.49 -13.33 -12.34
C ASP A 176 13.99 -13.65 -12.53
N VAL A 177 13.23 -12.62 -12.91
CA VAL A 177 11.77 -12.71 -13.11
C VAL A 177 11.36 -13.51 -14.35
N SER A 178 12.31 -13.93 -15.20
CA SER A 178 12.04 -14.92 -16.24
C SER A 178 11.85 -16.34 -15.65
N ARG A 179 12.37 -16.55 -14.45
CA ARG A 179 12.32 -17.83 -13.71
C ARG A 179 11.41 -17.81 -12.50
N TRP A 180 11.31 -16.67 -11.80
CA TRP A 180 10.54 -16.55 -10.57
C TRP A 180 9.26 -15.77 -10.81
N ALA A 181 8.14 -16.32 -10.36
CA ALA A 181 6.84 -15.67 -10.45
C ALA A 181 6.31 -15.28 -9.07
N PHE A 182 5.59 -14.16 -9.00
CA PHE A 182 4.79 -13.78 -7.84
C PHE A 182 3.41 -14.43 -7.89
N GLY A 183 2.80 -14.65 -6.73
CA GLY A 183 1.41 -15.08 -6.64
C GLY A 183 0.79 -14.85 -5.28
N TRP A 184 -0.51 -15.02 -5.25
CA TRP A 184 -1.31 -14.96 -4.04
C TRP A 184 -1.64 -16.38 -3.55
N ASP A 185 -1.67 -16.55 -2.22
CA ASP A 185 -2.29 -17.73 -1.63
C ASP A 185 -3.35 -17.35 -0.57
N ASN A 186 -4.11 -18.35 -0.14
CA ASN A 186 -5.15 -18.20 0.87
C ASN A 186 -4.74 -18.87 2.19
N ALA A 187 -3.44 -18.94 2.47
CA ALA A 187 -2.94 -19.50 3.72
C ALA A 187 -3.40 -18.67 4.91
N LYS A 188 -3.94 -19.35 5.91
CA LYS A 188 -4.48 -18.73 7.12
C LYS A 188 -3.51 -18.78 8.30
N ARG A 189 -2.38 -19.48 8.15
CA ARG A 189 -1.43 -19.80 9.22
C ARG A 189 0.04 -19.57 8.83
N ARG A 190 0.30 -19.07 7.65
CA ARG A 190 1.61 -18.60 7.21
C ARG A 190 1.46 -17.31 6.42
N ALA A 191 2.46 -16.45 6.49
CA ALA A 191 2.48 -15.16 5.81
C ALA A 191 2.85 -15.28 4.33
N GLY A 192 3.89 -16.03 4.03
CA GLY A 192 4.40 -16.26 2.69
C GLY A 192 4.92 -17.68 2.47
N LEU A 193 5.37 -17.93 1.27
CA LEU A 193 6.01 -19.20 0.86
C LEU A 193 6.92 -18.97 -0.34
N CYS A 194 8.17 -19.39 -0.22
CA CYS A 194 9.08 -19.59 -1.34
C CYS A 194 8.98 -21.04 -1.83
N ASN A 195 8.31 -21.26 -2.96
CA ASN A 195 8.21 -22.58 -3.60
C ASN A 195 9.34 -22.75 -4.63
N TYR A 196 10.35 -23.50 -4.27
CA TYR A 196 11.52 -23.73 -5.13
C TYR A 196 11.23 -24.64 -6.32
N THR A 197 10.24 -25.53 -6.21
CA THR A 197 9.87 -26.47 -7.30
C THR A 197 9.20 -25.71 -8.43
N GLU A 198 8.32 -24.76 -8.08
CA GLU A 198 7.60 -23.94 -9.05
C GLU A 198 8.31 -22.62 -9.35
N SER A 199 9.44 -22.32 -8.68
CA SER A 199 10.11 -21.02 -8.70
C SER A 199 9.10 -19.88 -8.47
N ARG A 200 8.34 -19.97 -7.40
CA ARG A 200 7.25 -19.04 -7.09
C ARG A 200 7.30 -18.54 -5.66
N ILE A 201 7.13 -17.25 -5.51
CA ILE A 201 6.91 -16.60 -4.21
C ILE A 201 5.43 -16.28 -4.09
N THR A 202 4.81 -16.67 -2.96
CA THR A 202 3.44 -16.30 -2.63
C THR A 202 3.37 -15.62 -1.29
N ILE A 203 2.40 -14.70 -1.12
CA ILE A 203 2.01 -14.17 0.18
C ILE A 203 0.50 -14.35 0.39
N SER A 204 0.11 -14.45 1.65
CA SER A 204 -1.29 -14.64 2.02
C SER A 204 -2.10 -13.35 1.79
N LYS A 205 -3.24 -13.46 1.09
CA LYS A 205 -4.20 -12.34 0.98
C LYS A 205 -4.71 -11.88 2.34
N TYR A 206 -4.87 -12.81 3.30
CA TYR A 206 -5.31 -12.47 4.66
C TYR A 206 -4.28 -11.62 5.40
N LEU A 207 -2.98 -11.89 5.17
CA LEU A 207 -1.92 -11.04 5.70
C LEU A 207 -2.08 -9.59 5.26
N VAL A 208 -2.16 -9.37 3.94
CA VAL A 208 -2.24 -8.02 3.37
C VAL A 208 -3.47 -7.26 3.85
N MET A 209 -4.59 -7.94 4.07
CA MET A 209 -5.82 -7.31 4.57
C MET A 209 -5.75 -6.96 6.05
N ALA A 210 -4.97 -7.71 6.84
CA ALA A 210 -4.90 -7.54 8.29
C ALA A 210 -3.72 -6.70 8.79
N HIS A 211 -2.68 -6.52 7.96
CA HIS A 211 -1.42 -5.88 8.32
C HIS A 211 -1.11 -4.68 7.43
N SER A 212 -0.14 -3.85 7.83
CA SER A 212 0.30 -2.71 7.03
C SER A 212 0.93 -3.14 5.70
N VAL A 213 1.04 -2.19 4.78
CA VAL A 213 1.76 -2.40 3.51
C VAL A 213 3.21 -2.78 3.80
N ASP A 214 3.87 -2.06 4.71
CA ASP A 214 5.28 -2.33 5.06
C ASP A 214 5.45 -3.76 5.59
N GLU A 215 4.64 -4.21 6.54
CA GLU A 215 4.69 -5.58 7.06
C GLU A 215 4.49 -6.62 5.95
N SER A 216 3.56 -6.36 5.02
CA SER A 216 3.33 -7.23 3.86
C SER A 216 4.56 -7.33 2.96
N LEU A 217 5.25 -6.21 2.73
CA LEU A 217 6.47 -6.16 1.92
C LEU A 217 7.67 -6.79 2.63
N GLN A 218 7.74 -6.74 3.97
CA GLN A 218 8.77 -7.46 4.72
C GLN A 218 8.64 -8.98 4.52
N VAL A 219 7.42 -9.53 4.43
CA VAL A 219 7.21 -10.94 4.06
C VAL A 219 7.70 -11.23 2.64
N VAL A 220 7.46 -10.34 1.69
CA VAL A 220 7.99 -10.50 0.32
C VAL A 220 9.52 -10.57 0.33
N LEU A 221 10.18 -9.68 1.06
CA LEU A 221 11.64 -9.67 1.20
C LEU A 221 12.16 -10.95 1.89
N HIS A 222 11.43 -11.46 2.89
CA HIS A 222 11.73 -12.74 3.54
C HIS A 222 11.75 -13.89 2.53
N GLU A 223 10.73 -14.00 1.69
CA GLU A 223 10.64 -15.07 0.70
C GLU A 223 11.65 -14.87 -0.46
N ILE A 224 11.96 -13.63 -0.84
CA ILE A 224 13.07 -13.33 -1.78
C ILE A 224 14.40 -13.78 -1.19
N ALA A 225 14.65 -13.54 0.10
CA ALA A 225 15.88 -13.99 0.76
C ALA A 225 16.00 -15.52 0.75
N HIS A 226 14.90 -16.26 0.89
CA HIS A 226 14.89 -17.72 0.71
C HIS A 226 15.25 -18.09 -0.73
N ALA A 227 14.67 -17.46 -1.73
CA ALA A 227 14.97 -17.72 -3.13
C ALA A 227 16.46 -17.52 -3.47
N LEU A 228 17.07 -16.48 -2.91
CA LEU A 228 18.50 -16.14 -3.11
C LEU A 228 19.46 -17.04 -2.34
N SER A 229 19.14 -17.38 -1.09
CA SER A 229 20.03 -18.18 -0.24
C SER A 229 19.95 -19.68 -0.51
N GLY A 230 18.81 -20.15 -1.04
CA GLY A 230 18.57 -21.53 -1.40
C GLY A 230 17.94 -22.38 -0.29
N LYS A 231 17.23 -23.44 -0.69
CA LYS A 231 16.38 -24.28 0.16
C LYS A 231 17.09 -24.87 1.39
N LYS A 232 18.38 -25.21 1.26
CA LYS A 232 19.14 -25.86 2.35
C LYS A 232 19.48 -24.93 3.52
N GLU A 233 19.48 -23.62 3.30
CA GLU A 233 19.91 -22.65 4.32
C GLU A 233 18.87 -22.45 5.42
N GLY A 234 17.59 -22.67 5.15
CA GLY A 234 16.51 -22.30 6.08
C GLY A 234 16.64 -20.83 6.48
N HIS A 235 16.65 -20.54 7.79
CA HIS A 235 16.93 -19.21 8.36
C HIS A 235 18.36 -19.11 8.92
N GLY A 236 19.33 -19.79 8.29
CA GLY A 236 20.73 -19.81 8.72
C GLY A 236 21.45 -18.47 8.51
N LYS A 237 22.75 -18.43 8.81
CA LYS A 237 23.58 -17.22 8.73
C LYS A 237 23.57 -16.57 7.34
N LYS A 238 23.64 -17.40 6.28
CA LYS A 238 23.62 -16.93 4.89
C LYS A 238 22.26 -16.28 4.55
N TRP A 239 21.14 -16.92 4.94
CA TRP A 239 19.83 -16.35 4.76
C TRP A 239 19.71 -14.99 5.45
N LEU A 240 20.11 -14.88 6.72
CA LEU A 240 20.03 -13.64 7.48
C LEU A 240 20.86 -12.51 6.86
N ALA A 241 22.08 -12.82 6.39
CA ALA A 241 22.93 -11.86 5.70
C ALA A 241 22.28 -11.37 4.39
N THR A 242 21.76 -12.31 3.58
CA THR A 242 21.03 -12.01 2.34
C THR A 242 19.77 -11.16 2.63
N ALA A 243 18.97 -11.56 3.60
CA ALA A 243 17.75 -10.82 3.97
C ALA A 243 18.06 -9.36 4.34
N LYS A 244 19.05 -9.13 5.19
CA LYS A 244 19.51 -7.78 5.56
C LYS A 244 20.03 -6.99 4.36
N SER A 245 20.76 -7.60 3.44
CA SER A 245 21.31 -6.89 2.27
C SER A 245 20.26 -6.40 1.28
N ILE A 246 19.07 -7.04 1.25
CA ILE A 246 17.94 -6.64 0.41
C ILE A 246 16.91 -5.75 1.14
N GLY A 247 17.20 -5.32 2.37
CA GLY A 247 16.35 -4.41 3.14
C GLY A 247 15.31 -5.07 4.05
N TYR A 248 15.39 -6.40 4.26
CA TYR A 248 14.56 -7.07 5.26
C TYR A 248 14.99 -6.63 6.67
N ARG A 249 14.03 -6.24 7.49
CA ARG A 249 14.27 -5.78 8.87
C ARG A 249 13.82 -6.80 9.90
N ALA A 250 12.53 -7.07 9.98
CA ALA A 250 11.89 -8.08 10.80
C ALA A 250 10.39 -8.18 10.50
N GLU A 251 9.79 -9.30 10.81
CA GLU A 251 8.35 -9.49 10.85
C GLU A 251 7.85 -9.37 12.28
N ARG A 252 6.70 -8.71 12.49
CA ARG A 252 6.12 -8.49 13.83
C ARG A 252 5.01 -9.47 14.18
N PHE A 253 4.65 -10.38 13.29
CA PHE A 253 3.56 -11.34 13.51
C PHE A 253 4.08 -12.77 13.63
N THR A 254 3.36 -13.58 14.40
CA THR A 254 3.73 -14.97 14.71
C THR A 254 3.19 -15.99 13.70
N GLY A 255 2.47 -15.56 12.67
CA GLY A 255 1.79 -16.43 11.70
C GLY A 255 0.48 -17.05 12.22
N THR A 256 0.22 -17.04 13.51
CA THR A 256 -1.03 -17.53 14.11
C THR A 256 -2.16 -16.49 14.07
N GLU A 257 -1.81 -15.24 13.84
CA GLU A 257 -2.69 -14.07 13.84
C GLU A 257 -3.27 -13.76 12.46
N ILE A 258 -2.65 -14.30 11.43
CA ILE A 258 -3.03 -14.08 10.04
C ILE A 258 -4.42 -14.64 9.80
N ALA A 259 -5.44 -13.94 9.69
CA ALA A 259 -6.82 -14.37 9.43
C ALA A 259 -7.67 -14.72 10.68
N ARG A 260 -7.36 -14.19 11.85
CA ARG A 260 -8.24 -14.28 13.03
C ARG A 260 -9.68 -13.85 12.70
N GLU A 261 -9.82 -12.76 11.97
CA GLU A 261 -11.09 -12.13 11.63
C GLU A 261 -12.01 -13.02 10.79
N VAL A 262 -11.42 -13.92 9.99
CA VAL A 262 -12.17 -14.86 9.14
C VAL A 262 -12.25 -16.28 9.70
N ALA A 263 -11.86 -16.45 10.97
CA ALA A 263 -11.98 -17.75 11.63
C ALA A 263 -13.44 -17.99 12.04
N PRO A 264 -14.14 -19.01 11.47
CA PRO A 264 -15.55 -19.25 11.78
C PRO A 264 -15.77 -19.81 13.18
N TRP A 265 -14.72 -20.24 13.85
CA TRP A 265 -14.79 -20.72 15.24
C TRP A 265 -13.90 -19.88 16.13
N ARG A 266 -14.53 -19.19 17.08
CA ARG A 266 -13.86 -18.47 18.15
C ARG A 266 -14.07 -19.22 19.45
N GLY A 267 -13.02 -19.34 20.25
CA GLY A 267 -13.06 -20.01 21.53
C GLY A 267 -12.44 -19.18 22.62
N GLN A 268 -12.91 -19.35 23.84
CA GLN A 268 -12.37 -18.69 25.02
C GLN A 268 -12.17 -19.71 26.14
N CYS A 269 -11.05 -19.65 26.83
CA CYS A 269 -10.82 -20.42 28.02
C CYS A 269 -11.38 -19.70 29.25
N PRO A 270 -11.56 -20.36 30.43
CA PRO A 270 -12.07 -19.73 31.63
C PRO A 270 -11.30 -18.51 32.15
N VAL A 271 -10.00 -18.41 31.79
CA VAL A 271 -9.11 -17.28 32.12
C VAL A 271 -9.24 -16.12 31.13
N GLY A 272 -10.00 -16.30 30.00
CA GLY A 272 -10.24 -15.26 29.02
C GLY A 272 -9.31 -15.27 27.81
N HIS A 273 -8.36 -16.22 27.68
CA HIS A 273 -7.53 -16.30 26.48
C HIS A 273 -8.36 -16.72 25.28
N GLU A 274 -8.20 -15.96 24.18
CA GLU A 274 -8.90 -16.22 22.92
C GLU A 274 -8.17 -17.23 22.04
N HIS A 275 -8.96 -18.04 21.34
CA HIS A 275 -8.49 -19.09 20.44
C HIS A 275 -9.31 -19.08 19.14
N TYR A 276 -8.68 -19.42 18.02
CA TYR A 276 -9.28 -19.35 16.69
C TYR A 276 -9.09 -20.66 15.92
N ARG A 277 -10.16 -21.14 15.25
CA ARG A 277 -10.12 -22.33 14.40
C ARG A 277 -10.89 -22.12 13.10
N TYR A 278 -10.38 -22.73 12.04
CA TYR A 278 -10.99 -22.67 10.70
C TYR A 278 -11.86 -23.88 10.37
N ARG A 279 -11.86 -24.86 11.26
CA ARG A 279 -12.72 -26.03 11.24
C ARG A 279 -13.29 -26.25 12.63
N LYS A 280 -14.51 -26.83 12.67
CA LYS A 280 -15.15 -27.19 13.93
C LYS A 280 -14.21 -28.08 14.75
N PRO A 281 -13.91 -27.74 15.98
CA PRO A 281 -13.19 -28.63 16.88
C PRO A 281 -14.00 -29.92 17.12
N THR A 282 -13.39 -31.05 16.85
CA THR A 282 -14.03 -32.39 16.97
C THR A 282 -13.73 -33.06 18.30
N ARG A 283 -12.84 -32.49 19.10
CA ARG A 283 -12.47 -32.98 20.43
C ARG A 283 -12.29 -31.81 21.40
N PRO A 284 -12.44 -32.04 22.73
CA PRO A 284 -12.13 -31.05 23.71
C PRO A 284 -10.66 -30.54 23.57
N LEU A 285 -10.48 -29.23 23.62
CA LEU A 285 -9.17 -28.58 23.57
C LEU A 285 -8.99 -27.73 24.82
N SER A 286 -7.83 -27.80 25.46
CA SER A 286 -7.46 -26.95 26.58
C SER A 286 -6.53 -25.82 26.13
N CYS A 287 -6.54 -24.72 26.88
CA CYS A 287 -5.73 -23.54 26.59
C CYS A 287 -4.25 -23.80 26.82
N GLY A 288 -3.44 -23.74 25.75
CA GLY A 288 -1.99 -23.91 25.82
C GLY A 288 -1.25 -22.72 26.44
N VAL A 289 -1.92 -21.57 26.62
CA VAL A 289 -1.38 -20.42 27.34
C VAL A 289 -1.45 -20.64 28.85
N CYS A 290 -2.57 -21.24 29.32
CA CYS A 290 -2.76 -21.54 30.74
C CYS A 290 -1.93 -22.76 31.20
N SER A 291 -1.73 -23.77 30.32
CA SER A 291 -0.98 -24.99 30.67
C SER A 291 -0.42 -25.63 29.39
N ARG A 292 0.83 -26.13 29.47
CA ARG A 292 1.46 -26.88 28.39
C ARG A 292 0.84 -28.27 28.17
N SER A 293 0.22 -28.84 29.21
CA SER A 293 -0.47 -30.12 29.15
C SER A 293 -1.99 -29.91 29.16
N PHE A 294 -2.74 -30.88 28.62
CA PHE A 294 -4.19 -30.85 28.63
C PHE A 294 -4.72 -30.85 30.07
N THR A 295 -5.60 -29.92 30.40
CA THR A 295 -6.30 -29.86 31.68
C THR A 295 -7.79 -29.52 31.45
N ALA A 296 -8.67 -30.22 32.15
CA ALA A 296 -10.12 -29.96 32.11
C ALA A 296 -10.48 -28.56 32.63
N ALA A 297 -9.71 -28.03 33.58
CA ALA A 297 -9.92 -26.70 34.17
C ALA A 297 -9.72 -25.56 33.13
N ASN A 298 -8.97 -25.82 32.05
CA ASN A 298 -8.65 -24.84 31.04
C ASN A 298 -9.29 -25.14 29.66
N LEU A 299 -10.42 -25.85 29.67
CA LEU A 299 -11.17 -26.17 28.45
C LEU A 299 -11.62 -24.91 27.74
N ILE A 300 -11.48 -24.94 26.40
CA ILE A 300 -11.89 -23.83 25.54
C ILE A 300 -13.34 -24.07 25.12
N THR A 301 -14.19 -23.09 25.41
CA THR A 301 -15.56 -23.03 24.92
C THR A 301 -15.58 -22.43 23.53
N TRP A 302 -16.14 -23.14 22.55
CA TRP A 302 -16.13 -22.74 21.15
C TRP A 302 -17.49 -22.23 20.70
N MET A 303 -17.49 -21.11 19.97
CA MET A 303 -18.67 -20.53 19.30
C MET A 303 -18.42 -20.45 17.80
N HIS A 304 -19.45 -20.65 17.00
CA HIS A 304 -19.45 -20.35 15.57
C HIS A 304 -19.88 -18.89 15.38
N VAL A 305 -19.09 -18.09 14.61
CA VAL A 305 -19.33 -16.67 14.32
C VAL A 305 -19.61 -16.46 12.84
#